data_6eb97986d8b260f04e7392f13d713164
#
_entry.id   6eb97986d8b260f04e7392f13d713164
#
_cell.length_a   1.000
_cell.length_b   1.000
_cell.length_c   1.000
_cell.angle_alpha   90.00
_cell.angle_beta   90.00
_cell.angle_gamma   90.00
#
_symmetry.space_group_name_H-M   'P 1'
#
loop_
_entity.id
_entity.type
_entity.pdbx_description
1 polymer ?
#
loop_
_entity_poly.entity_id
_entity_poly.type
_entity_poly.pdbx_seq_one_letter_code
_entity_poly.pdbx_strand_id
1 'polypeptide(L)'
;YAFSCKIESLTGQKVKGHLVVIRFRDKSAIQDRYGLESYKKLMREVTYELCSLQGRDRVYYLRDARFAVILDGADTDKAYDIAKNLMNKVQKQWKIYGNEITVWGVGAFLSIPDDVRNINDIYSYLAYLEIMPSLHGGSMYEGGHLDVAYMKRYGEIERAIERALQKTSFEVYYQPIYGVKEQKIIAAEALLRMYDEEMGFISPEEFIPIAEKNGKIIEIGQMVLESVCRFLQKEDITKYGLHYIEVNLSVIECMQDILPEEIKKTLEKYEIDPQLLNLEITETALAQSKAILADNMRKISEMGVSFSLDDYGTGYSTITYMMTLPFRIVKIDKSILWSSFENERAMIALCASINMIKEMNMEIVVEGVESREMAQKLTQLGCDYLQGYYFSKPLPVNKFIECISKNPIFLFDKE
;
A
#
# COMPACT_ATOMS: atom_id res chain seq x y z
N TYR A 1 -25.78 17.90 14.70
CA TYR A 1 -27.06 17.92 15.41
C TYR A 1 -28.26 17.89 14.44
N ALA A 2 -28.46 18.88 13.54
CA ALA A 2 -29.60 18.91 12.61
C ALA A 2 -29.70 17.67 11.71
N PHE A 3 -28.58 17.16 11.21
CA PHE A 3 -28.52 15.95 10.40
C PHE A 3 -28.94 14.71 11.23
N SER A 4 -28.43 14.57 12.45
CA SER A 4 -28.80 13.44 13.34
C SER A 4 -30.29 13.41 13.62
N CYS A 5 -30.89 14.56 13.99
CA CYS A 5 -32.33 14.66 14.22
C CYS A 5 -33.16 14.32 12.98
N LYS A 6 -32.68 14.71 11.78
CA LYS A 6 -33.37 14.38 10.53
C LYS A 6 -33.33 12.87 10.25
N ILE A 7 -32.19 12.23 10.43
CA ILE A 7 -32.05 10.76 10.26
C ILE A 7 -32.91 10.01 11.26
N GLU A 8 -32.85 10.39 12.54
CA GLU A 8 -33.71 9.79 13.59
C GLU A 8 -35.19 9.92 13.26
N SER A 9 -35.63 11.07 12.72
CA SER A 9 -37.02 11.27 12.29
C SER A 9 -37.39 10.34 11.13
N LEU A 10 -36.52 10.18 10.12
CA LEU A 10 -36.80 9.31 8.97
C LEU A 10 -36.81 7.83 9.35
N THR A 11 -35.86 7.39 10.15
CA THR A 11 -35.79 5.99 10.62
C THR A 11 -36.89 5.64 11.60
N GLY A 12 -37.23 6.56 12.52
CA GLY A 12 -38.30 6.37 13.51
C GLY A 12 -39.71 6.31 12.90
N GLN A 13 -39.96 7.07 11.84
CA GLN A 13 -41.21 7.07 11.10
C GLN A 13 -41.31 5.96 10.05
N LYS A 14 -40.26 5.13 9.87
CA LYS A 14 -40.16 4.11 8.82
C LYS A 14 -40.44 4.66 7.42
N VAL A 15 -40.10 5.91 7.17
CA VAL A 15 -40.24 6.54 5.88
C VAL A 15 -39.18 5.95 4.95
N LYS A 16 -39.60 5.37 3.83
CA LYS A 16 -38.68 4.94 2.77
C LYS A 16 -38.07 6.14 2.07
N GLY A 17 -36.79 6.16 1.98
CA GLY A 17 -36.02 7.21 1.30
C GLY A 17 -34.62 6.73 1.00
N HIS A 18 -33.82 7.59 0.42
CA HIS A 18 -32.44 7.29 0.09
C HIS A 18 -31.52 8.38 0.62
N LEU A 19 -30.29 7.98 0.91
CA LEU A 19 -29.22 8.87 1.36
C LEU A 19 -28.01 8.68 0.47
N VAL A 20 -27.44 9.78 0.02
CA VAL A 20 -26.14 9.76 -0.66
C VAL A 20 -25.12 10.34 0.30
N VAL A 21 -24.10 9.58 0.65
CA VAL A 21 -22.93 10.11 1.36
C VAL A 21 -21.79 10.23 0.39
N ILE A 22 -21.10 11.38 0.41
CA ILE A 22 -19.99 11.70 -0.48
C ILE A 22 -18.81 12.09 0.37
N ARG A 23 -17.62 11.57 0.04
CA ARG A 23 -16.36 11.95 0.63
C ARG A 23 -15.38 12.34 -0.46
N PHE A 24 -14.82 13.55 -0.36
CA PHE A 24 -13.71 13.96 -1.21
C PHE A 24 -12.38 13.55 -0.59
N ARG A 25 -11.47 13.17 -1.45
CA ARG A 25 -10.09 12.80 -1.10
C ARG A 25 -9.18 14.02 -1.16
N ASP A 26 -7.94 13.82 -0.80
CA ASP A 26 -6.85 14.79 -0.98
C ASP A 26 -7.04 16.14 -0.24
N LYS A 27 -7.81 16.13 0.88
CA LYS A 27 -7.98 17.33 1.72
C LYS A 27 -6.63 17.95 2.07
N SER A 28 -5.69 17.16 2.59
CA SER A 28 -4.37 17.64 2.99
C SER A 28 -3.60 18.17 1.78
N ALA A 29 -3.54 17.43 0.69
CA ALA A 29 -2.87 17.85 -0.53
C ALA A 29 -3.44 19.17 -1.11
N ILE A 30 -4.78 19.35 -1.05
CA ILE A 30 -5.42 20.60 -1.47
C ILE A 30 -5.05 21.75 -0.52
N GLN A 31 -5.03 21.51 0.80
CA GLN A 31 -4.67 22.52 1.79
C GLN A 31 -3.19 22.91 1.69
N ASP A 32 -2.31 21.94 1.50
CA ASP A 32 -0.86 22.16 1.40
C ASP A 32 -0.50 22.92 0.11
N ARG A 33 -1.15 22.56 -1.01
CA ARG A 33 -0.86 23.16 -2.31
C ARG A 33 -1.53 24.52 -2.54
N TYR A 34 -2.76 24.71 -2.05
CA TYR A 34 -3.58 25.88 -2.37
C TYR A 34 -3.98 26.70 -1.14
N GLY A 35 -3.62 26.24 0.05
CA GLY A 35 -3.91 26.91 1.32
C GLY A 35 -5.31 26.62 1.88
N LEU A 36 -5.45 26.82 3.20
CA LEU A 36 -6.68 26.54 3.95
C LEU A 36 -7.88 27.35 3.47
N GLU A 37 -7.68 28.60 3.07
CA GLU A 37 -8.78 29.48 2.61
C GLU A 37 -9.33 29.04 1.25
N SER A 38 -8.47 28.56 0.34
CA SER A 38 -8.89 27.97 -0.92
C SER A 38 -9.71 26.68 -0.70
N TYR A 39 -9.27 25.84 0.21
CA TYR A 39 -10.02 24.64 0.62
C TYR A 39 -11.40 25.00 1.19
N LYS A 40 -11.49 25.96 2.13
CA LYS A 40 -12.78 26.40 2.70
C LYS A 40 -13.71 26.99 1.64
N LYS A 41 -13.17 27.75 0.70
CA LYS A 41 -13.94 28.32 -0.42
C LYS A 41 -14.45 27.21 -1.31
N LEU A 42 -13.60 26.23 -1.67
CA LEU A 42 -13.97 25.07 -2.45
C LEU A 42 -15.14 24.29 -1.81
N MET A 43 -15.04 23.97 -0.51
CA MET A 43 -16.11 23.26 0.20
C MET A 43 -17.42 24.04 0.21
N ARG A 44 -17.36 25.38 0.27
CA ARG A 44 -18.56 26.23 0.14
C ARG A 44 -19.17 26.14 -1.26
N GLU A 45 -18.36 26.23 -2.31
CA GLU A 45 -18.86 26.13 -3.69
C GLU A 45 -19.48 24.75 -3.97
N VAL A 46 -18.84 23.66 -3.48
CA VAL A 46 -19.42 22.31 -3.55
C VAL A 46 -20.77 22.25 -2.81
N THR A 47 -20.85 22.85 -1.62
CA THR A 47 -22.12 22.92 -0.86
C THR A 47 -23.20 23.66 -1.65
N TYR A 48 -22.86 24.79 -2.27
CA TYR A 48 -23.81 25.56 -3.09
C TYR A 48 -24.27 24.75 -4.30
N GLU A 49 -23.39 24.05 -4.98
CA GLU A 49 -23.76 23.19 -6.12
C GLU A 49 -24.74 22.09 -5.68
N LEU A 50 -24.44 21.36 -4.61
CA LEU A 50 -25.33 20.32 -4.08
C LEU A 50 -26.69 20.91 -3.65
N CYS A 51 -26.69 22.05 -2.97
CA CYS A 51 -27.92 22.73 -2.56
C CYS A 51 -28.76 23.23 -3.76
N SER A 52 -28.10 23.64 -4.83
CA SER A 52 -28.83 24.09 -6.05
C SER A 52 -29.54 22.92 -6.74
N LEU A 53 -28.99 21.69 -6.62
CA LEU A 53 -29.53 20.49 -7.25
C LEU A 53 -30.62 19.81 -6.40
N GLN A 54 -30.54 19.88 -5.07
CA GLN A 54 -31.40 19.09 -4.18
C GLN A 54 -32.17 19.90 -3.12
N GLY A 55 -31.87 21.19 -2.95
CA GLY A 55 -32.44 22.03 -1.92
C GLY A 55 -31.59 22.05 -0.64
N ARG A 56 -31.65 23.18 0.09
CA ARG A 56 -30.83 23.43 1.28
C ARG A 56 -31.17 22.54 2.48
N ASP A 57 -32.38 22.09 2.59
CA ASP A 57 -32.93 21.26 3.67
C ASP A 57 -32.53 19.78 3.55
N ARG A 58 -31.94 19.39 2.42
CA ARG A 58 -31.54 18.02 2.10
C ARG A 58 -30.04 17.80 2.08
N VAL A 59 -29.24 18.86 2.07
CA VAL A 59 -27.78 18.81 1.96
C VAL A 59 -27.13 19.15 3.29
N TYR A 60 -26.25 18.26 3.75
CA TYR A 60 -25.54 18.38 5.02
C TYR A 60 -24.05 18.27 4.80
N TYR A 61 -23.28 19.27 5.24
CA TYR A 61 -21.84 19.20 5.32
C TYR A 61 -21.41 18.60 6.66
N LEU A 62 -20.80 17.42 6.64
CA LEU A 62 -20.42 16.62 7.81
C LEU A 62 -18.98 16.89 8.30
N ARG A 63 -18.36 17.99 7.86
CA ARG A 63 -16.94 18.32 8.03
C ARG A 63 -16.01 17.40 7.23
N ASP A 64 -14.72 17.71 7.20
CA ASP A 64 -13.64 16.92 6.59
C ASP A 64 -13.95 16.43 5.17
N ALA A 65 -14.45 17.34 4.31
CA ALA A 65 -14.82 17.05 2.93
C ALA A 65 -15.88 15.95 2.77
N ARG A 66 -16.75 15.77 3.79
CA ARG A 66 -17.84 14.78 3.79
C ARG A 66 -19.18 15.46 3.68
N PHE A 67 -20.05 14.91 2.83
CA PHE A 67 -21.39 15.42 2.58
C PHE A 67 -22.40 14.29 2.71
N ALA A 68 -23.61 14.64 3.14
CA ALA A 68 -24.77 13.78 3.07
C ALA A 68 -25.91 14.50 2.35
N VAL A 69 -26.57 13.82 1.43
CA VAL A 69 -27.70 14.34 0.67
C VAL A 69 -28.88 13.38 0.80
N ILE A 70 -30.00 13.85 1.33
CA ILE A 70 -31.22 13.07 1.50
C ILE A 70 -32.06 13.18 0.22
N LEU A 71 -32.49 12.03 -0.30
CA LEU A 71 -33.36 11.90 -1.45
C LEU A 71 -34.71 11.33 -0.99
N ASP A 72 -35.75 12.17 -0.95
CA ASP A 72 -37.07 11.75 -0.47
C ASP A 72 -37.88 11.06 -1.57
N GLY A 73 -38.57 9.98 -1.24
CA GLY A 73 -39.71 9.41 -1.97
C GLY A 73 -39.49 8.98 -3.41
N ALA A 74 -38.27 8.90 -3.86
CA ALA A 74 -37.96 8.47 -5.22
C ALA A 74 -37.94 6.94 -5.32
N ASP A 75 -38.35 6.45 -6.49
CA ASP A 75 -38.02 5.12 -6.96
C ASP A 75 -36.51 4.91 -6.89
N THR A 76 -36.07 3.74 -6.47
CA THR A 76 -34.64 3.44 -6.21
C THR A 76 -33.76 3.72 -7.43
N ASP A 77 -34.20 3.31 -8.62
CA ASP A 77 -33.41 3.52 -9.85
C ASP A 77 -33.25 5.01 -10.18
N LYS A 78 -34.35 5.79 -10.04
CA LYS A 78 -34.29 7.25 -10.23
C LYS A 78 -33.44 7.93 -9.17
N ALA A 79 -33.51 7.49 -7.90
CA ALA A 79 -32.70 8.03 -6.83
C ALA A 79 -31.21 7.73 -7.05
N TYR A 80 -30.89 6.55 -7.57
CA TYR A 80 -29.53 6.18 -7.92
C TYR A 80 -28.96 7.01 -9.08
N ASP A 81 -29.77 7.26 -10.11
CA ASP A 81 -29.39 8.16 -11.22
C ASP A 81 -29.15 9.60 -10.74
N ILE A 82 -29.97 10.08 -9.79
CA ILE A 82 -29.75 11.37 -9.13
C ILE A 82 -28.42 11.37 -8.38
N ALA A 83 -28.13 10.30 -7.62
CA ALA A 83 -26.89 10.14 -6.87
C ALA A 83 -25.65 10.19 -7.79
N LYS A 84 -25.69 9.47 -8.91
CA LYS A 84 -24.62 9.51 -9.92
C LYS A 84 -24.46 10.92 -10.53
N ASN A 85 -25.57 11.59 -10.82
CA ASN A 85 -25.52 12.96 -11.35
C ASN A 85 -24.91 13.94 -10.34
N LEU A 86 -25.28 13.85 -9.06
CA LEU A 86 -24.68 14.64 -7.98
C LEU A 86 -23.16 14.45 -7.94
N MET A 87 -22.70 13.19 -7.98
CA MET A 87 -21.31 12.87 -7.96
C MET A 87 -20.56 13.45 -9.15
N ASN A 88 -21.09 13.29 -10.36
CA ASN A 88 -20.51 13.85 -11.60
C ASN A 88 -20.45 15.38 -11.58
N LYS A 89 -21.43 16.05 -10.98
CA LYS A 89 -21.48 17.52 -10.89
C LYS A 89 -20.46 18.10 -9.92
N VAL A 90 -20.10 17.36 -8.86
CA VAL A 90 -19.12 17.84 -7.87
C VAL A 90 -17.70 17.41 -8.21
N GLN A 91 -17.51 16.32 -8.93
CA GLN A 91 -16.23 15.84 -9.45
C GLN A 91 -15.86 16.56 -10.75
N LYS A 92 -15.52 17.82 -10.64
CA LYS A 92 -15.09 18.65 -11.75
C LYS A 92 -13.91 19.52 -11.36
N GLN A 93 -13.39 20.24 -12.32
CA GLN A 93 -12.41 21.27 -12.08
C GLN A 93 -13.11 22.55 -11.57
N TRP A 94 -12.68 23.02 -10.42
CA TRP A 94 -13.20 24.21 -9.76
C TRP A 94 -12.22 25.38 -9.88
N LYS A 95 -12.72 26.57 -10.23
CA LYS A 95 -11.92 27.81 -10.22
C LYS A 95 -12.05 28.50 -8.87
N ILE A 96 -11.00 28.46 -8.06
CA ILE A 96 -10.97 29.03 -6.71
C ILE A 96 -9.78 29.99 -6.59
N TYR A 97 -10.06 31.27 -6.40
CA TYR A 97 -9.04 32.32 -6.31
C TYR A 97 -7.99 32.29 -7.45
N GLY A 98 -8.45 32.01 -8.68
CA GLY A 98 -7.58 31.94 -9.86
C GLY A 98 -6.88 30.56 -10.06
N ASN A 99 -6.97 29.67 -9.10
CA ASN A 99 -6.44 28.31 -9.20
C ASN A 99 -7.49 27.35 -9.76
N GLU A 100 -7.05 26.39 -10.54
CA GLU A 100 -7.88 25.28 -11.02
C GLU A 100 -7.64 24.05 -10.13
N ILE A 101 -8.67 23.70 -9.33
CA ILE A 101 -8.60 22.59 -8.35
C ILE A 101 -9.55 21.50 -8.81
N THR A 102 -9.00 20.33 -9.14
CA THR A 102 -9.80 19.12 -9.44
C THR A 102 -10.08 18.38 -8.16
N VAL A 103 -11.34 17.97 -7.97
CA VAL A 103 -11.77 17.24 -6.77
C VAL A 103 -12.24 15.85 -7.18
N TRP A 104 -11.71 14.85 -6.53
CA TRP A 104 -12.13 13.46 -6.68
C TRP A 104 -12.78 12.97 -5.39
N GLY A 105 -13.81 12.14 -5.52
CA GLY A 105 -14.51 11.62 -4.36
C GLY A 105 -15.05 10.21 -4.58
N VAL A 106 -15.47 9.62 -3.49
CA VAL A 106 -16.23 8.38 -3.45
C VAL A 106 -17.56 8.63 -2.77
N GLY A 107 -18.60 7.93 -3.20
CA GLY A 107 -19.93 8.04 -2.62
C GLY A 107 -20.53 6.70 -2.30
N ALA A 108 -21.48 6.68 -1.35
CA ALA A 108 -22.36 5.55 -1.12
C ALA A 108 -23.81 6.00 -1.26
N PHE A 109 -24.59 5.20 -1.99
CA PHE A 109 -26.02 5.30 -2.13
C PHE A 109 -26.66 4.31 -1.16
N LEU A 110 -27.43 4.80 -0.20
CA LEU A 110 -27.95 4.04 0.92
C LEU A 110 -29.47 4.14 0.97
N SER A 111 -30.13 3.03 1.21
CA SER A 111 -31.58 2.95 1.41
C SER A 111 -31.96 3.07 2.88
N ILE A 112 -32.99 3.87 3.17
CA ILE A 112 -33.58 3.99 4.52
C ILE A 112 -34.90 3.24 4.52
N PRO A 113 -35.16 2.31 5.47
CA PRO A 113 -34.34 1.95 6.64
C PRO A 113 -33.40 0.76 6.39
N ASP A 114 -33.30 0.22 5.17
CA ASP A 114 -32.62 -1.06 4.93
C ASP A 114 -31.12 -0.99 5.25
N ASP A 115 -30.41 0.03 4.74
CA ASP A 115 -29.00 0.23 4.98
C ASP A 115 -28.73 1.14 6.20
N VAL A 116 -29.62 2.08 6.48
CA VAL A 116 -29.45 3.10 7.53
C VAL A 116 -30.59 3.00 8.53
N ARG A 117 -30.30 2.49 9.73
CA ARG A 117 -31.22 2.38 10.86
C ARG A 117 -31.00 3.47 11.91
N ASN A 118 -29.82 4.02 11.95
CA ASN A 118 -29.42 5.09 12.86
C ASN A 118 -28.23 5.88 12.31
N ILE A 119 -27.85 6.94 12.99
CA ILE A 119 -26.76 7.83 12.57
C ILE A 119 -25.38 7.12 12.55
N ASN A 120 -25.17 6.11 13.41
CA ASN A 120 -23.88 5.40 13.46
C ASN A 120 -23.64 4.58 12.20
N ASP A 121 -24.69 4.05 11.57
CA ASP A 121 -24.58 3.34 10.31
C ASP A 121 -23.96 4.25 9.24
N ILE A 122 -24.37 5.52 9.20
CA ILE A 122 -23.86 6.53 8.25
C ILE A 122 -22.38 6.81 8.50
N TYR A 123 -21.96 6.95 9.74
CA TYR A 123 -20.54 7.13 10.06
C TYR A 123 -19.73 5.89 9.71
N SER A 124 -20.31 4.71 9.85
CA SER A 124 -19.71 3.45 9.41
C SER A 124 -19.49 3.46 7.89
N TYR A 125 -20.49 3.83 7.10
CA TYR A 125 -20.33 3.96 5.65
C TYR A 125 -19.31 5.03 5.25
N LEU A 126 -19.28 6.17 5.93
CA LEU A 126 -18.25 7.19 5.70
C LEU A 126 -16.84 6.69 6.02
N ALA A 127 -16.68 5.91 7.09
CA ALA A 127 -15.40 5.26 7.41
C ALA A 127 -15.03 4.23 6.34
N TYR A 128 -16.00 3.46 5.85
CA TYR A 128 -15.78 2.52 4.75
C TYR A 128 -15.30 3.22 3.47
N LEU A 129 -15.92 4.34 3.09
CA LEU A 129 -15.49 5.14 1.94
C LEU A 129 -14.07 5.72 2.12
N GLU A 130 -13.58 5.77 3.34
CA GLU A 130 -12.19 6.12 3.65
C GLU A 130 -11.20 5.07 3.19
N ILE A 131 -11.58 3.82 3.31
CA ILE A 131 -10.74 2.65 3.09
C ILE A 131 -10.72 2.27 1.60
N MET A 132 -11.85 2.49 0.92
CA MET A 132 -12.02 2.06 -0.47
C MET A 132 -11.02 2.74 -1.42
N PRO A 133 -10.40 1.97 -2.33
CA PRO A 133 -9.46 2.53 -3.29
C PRO A 133 -10.13 3.57 -4.19
N SER A 134 -9.38 4.60 -4.57
CA SER A 134 -9.84 5.56 -5.58
C SER A 134 -9.71 4.94 -6.95
N LEU A 135 -10.82 4.49 -7.51
CA LEU A 135 -10.88 4.27 -8.94
C LEU A 135 -10.86 5.62 -9.65
N HIS A 136 -10.09 5.75 -10.72
CA HIS A 136 -10.08 6.95 -11.56
C HIS A 136 -11.50 7.17 -12.11
N GLY A 137 -12.07 8.35 -11.83
CA GLY A 137 -13.42 8.69 -12.28
C GLY A 137 -14.50 8.74 -11.21
N GLY A 138 -14.15 8.47 -9.94
CA GLY A 138 -15.08 8.47 -8.81
C GLY A 138 -16.06 7.30 -8.83
N SER A 139 -16.23 6.65 -7.69
CA SER A 139 -17.11 5.49 -7.56
C SER A 139 -18.30 5.80 -6.68
N MET A 140 -19.47 5.37 -7.11
CA MET A 140 -20.67 5.31 -6.29
C MET A 140 -20.92 3.85 -5.91
N TYR A 141 -20.94 3.55 -4.62
CA TYR A 141 -21.21 2.23 -4.07
C TYR A 141 -22.66 2.15 -3.60
N GLU A 142 -23.32 1.02 -3.82
CA GLU A 142 -24.65 0.76 -3.29
C GLU A 142 -24.56 0.13 -1.90
N GLY A 143 -25.43 0.57 -0.94
CA GLY A 143 -25.39 0.14 0.47
C GLY A 143 -25.43 -1.36 0.65
N GLY A 144 -26.32 -2.06 -0.06
CA GLY A 144 -26.44 -3.52 0.02
C GLY A 144 -25.22 -4.31 -0.47
N HIS A 145 -24.29 -3.66 -1.18
CA HIS A 145 -23.04 -4.25 -1.63
C HIS A 145 -21.84 -3.85 -0.75
N LEU A 146 -22.07 -3.02 0.27
CA LEU A 146 -21.03 -2.61 1.20
C LEU A 146 -20.81 -3.72 2.22
N ASP A 147 -19.63 -4.29 2.20
CA ASP A 147 -19.28 -5.42 3.06
C ASP A 147 -19.08 -4.97 4.52
N VAL A 148 -20.16 -5.06 5.31
CA VAL A 148 -20.14 -4.77 6.76
C VAL A 148 -19.15 -5.69 7.48
N ALA A 149 -18.95 -6.93 6.98
CA ALA A 149 -17.96 -7.85 7.54
C ALA A 149 -16.53 -7.32 7.32
N TYR A 150 -16.24 -6.73 6.16
CA TYR A 150 -14.96 -6.08 5.88
C TYR A 150 -14.69 -4.92 6.85
N MET A 151 -15.68 -4.08 7.14
CA MET A 151 -15.53 -2.97 8.09
C MET A 151 -15.24 -3.44 9.50
N LYS A 152 -15.98 -4.48 9.94
CA LYS A 152 -15.75 -5.11 11.22
C LYS A 152 -14.33 -5.69 11.28
N ARG A 153 -13.92 -6.40 10.23
CA ARG A 153 -12.59 -6.97 10.07
C ARG A 153 -11.50 -5.91 10.15
N TYR A 154 -11.69 -4.78 9.45
CA TYR A 154 -10.77 -3.64 9.49
C TYR A 154 -10.55 -3.11 10.91
N GLY A 155 -11.63 -2.84 11.65
CA GLY A 155 -11.53 -2.35 13.02
C GLY A 155 -10.96 -3.39 14.01
N GLU A 156 -11.16 -4.68 13.75
CA GLU A 156 -10.56 -5.77 14.51
C GLU A 156 -9.04 -5.82 14.25
N ILE A 157 -8.61 -5.70 13.01
CA ILE A 157 -7.18 -5.65 12.63
C ILE A 157 -6.49 -4.42 13.22
N GLU A 158 -7.13 -3.24 13.18
CA GLU A 158 -6.57 -2.02 13.78
C GLU A 158 -6.28 -2.22 15.27
N ARG A 159 -7.21 -2.80 16.02
CA ARG A 159 -6.99 -3.15 17.43
C ARG A 159 -5.93 -4.25 17.61
N ALA A 160 -5.87 -5.22 16.69
CA ALA A 160 -4.86 -6.27 16.72
C ALA A 160 -3.45 -5.71 16.51
N ILE A 161 -3.27 -4.71 15.61
CA ILE A 161 -2.00 -3.99 15.43
C ILE A 161 -1.55 -3.33 16.75
N GLU A 162 -2.45 -2.63 17.43
CA GLU A 162 -2.12 -2.00 18.72
C GLU A 162 -1.71 -3.03 19.78
N ARG A 163 -2.44 -4.16 19.87
CA ARG A 163 -2.07 -5.25 20.77
C ARG A 163 -0.72 -5.87 20.42
N ALA A 164 -0.48 -6.09 19.13
CA ALA A 164 0.75 -6.70 18.63
C ALA A 164 1.99 -5.83 18.93
N LEU A 165 1.88 -4.51 18.80
CA LEU A 165 2.94 -3.57 19.18
C LEU A 165 3.25 -3.62 20.68
N GLN A 166 2.21 -3.73 21.53
CA GLN A 166 2.38 -3.81 22.99
C GLN A 166 2.96 -5.15 23.45
N LYS A 167 2.56 -6.27 22.81
CA LYS A 167 2.92 -7.64 23.22
C LYS A 167 4.08 -8.23 22.45
N THR A 168 4.65 -7.51 21.48
CA THR A 168 5.69 -8.03 20.57
C THR A 168 5.24 -9.30 19.81
N SER A 169 3.99 -9.31 19.34
CA SER A 169 3.41 -10.46 18.62
C SER A 169 3.69 -10.45 17.11
N PHE A 170 4.58 -9.56 16.67
CA PHE A 170 5.11 -9.58 15.32
C PHE A 170 6.31 -10.52 15.23
N GLU A 171 6.37 -11.28 14.15
CA GLU A 171 7.49 -12.15 13.83
C GLU A 171 8.07 -11.80 12.47
N VAL A 172 9.39 -11.88 12.33
CA VAL A 172 10.07 -11.70 11.05
C VAL A 172 10.42 -13.07 10.49
N TYR A 173 9.92 -13.36 9.30
CA TYR A 173 10.26 -14.52 8.50
C TYR A 173 11.26 -14.12 7.43
N TYR A 174 12.05 -15.05 6.95
CA TYR A 174 13.06 -14.82 5.93
C TYR A 174 12.77 -15.68 4.71
N GLN A 175 12.64 -15.06 3.53
CA GLN A 175 12.50 -15.78 2.27
C GLN A 175 13.84 -15.78 1.53
N PRO A 176 14.43 -16.98 1.26
CA PRO A 176 15.71 -17.06 0.57
C PRO A 176 15.67 -16.48 -0.85
N ILE A 177 16.77 -15.81 -1.23
CA ILE A 177 17.05 -15.32 -2.58
C ILE A 177 18.22 -16.12 -3.13
N TYR A 178 18.01 -16.77 -4.26
CA TYR A 178 18.97 -17.62 -4.93
C TYR A 178 19.81 -16.84 -5.93
N GLY A 179 21.14 -16.93 -5.81
CA GLY A 179 22.09 -16.37 -6.77
C GLY A 179 22.34 -17.35 -7.93
N VAL A 180 22.02 -16.93 -9.14
CA VAL A 180 22.16 -17.75 -10.35
C VAL A 180 23.63 -18.10 -10.61
N LYS A 181 24.52 -17.12 -10.47
CA LYS A 181 25.96 -17.28 -10.67
C LYS A 181 26.61 -18.12 -9.57
N GLU A 182 26.26 -17.86 -8.32
CA GLU A 182 26.78 -18.54 -7.14
C GLU A 182 26.21 -19.94 -6.97
N GLN A 183 25.07 -20.23 -7.59
CA GLN A 183 24.30 -21.47 -7.47
C GLN A 183 23.96 -21.84 -6.02
N LYS A 184 23.68 -20.84 -5.20
CA LYS A 184 23.34 -20.96 -3.78
C LYS A 184 22.46 -19.82 -3.31
N ILE A 185 21.95 -19.91 -2.09
CA ILE A 185 21.25 -18.81 -1.42
C ILE A 185 22.30 -17.75 -1.04
N ILE A 186 22.09 -16.50 -1.47
CA ILE A 186 23.03 -15.40 -1.26
C ILE A 186 22.43 -14.23 -0.47
N ALA A 187 21.13 -14.17 -0.32
CA ALA A 187 20.43 -13.15 0.43
C ALA A 187 19.08 -13.67 0.92
N ALA A 188 18.36 -12.87 1.67
CA ALA A 188 16.97 -13.17 2.01
C ALA A 188 16.17 -11.88 2.21
N GLU A 189 14.89 -11.94 1.93
CA GLU A 189 13.91 -10.90 2.24
C GLU A 189 13.29 -11.13 3.60
N ALA A 190 13.28 -10.09 4.45
CA ALA A 190 12.64 -10.08 5.76
C ALA A 190 11.17 -9.72 5.63
N LEU A 191 10.31 -10.67 5.91
CA LEU A 191 8.87 -10.58 5.72
C LEU A 191 8.13 -10.61 7.06
N LEU A 192 7.44 -9.54 7.37
CA LEU A 192 6.69 -9.40 8.61
C LEU A 192 5.48 -10.34 8.65
N ARG A 193 5.24 -10.93 9.83
CA ARG A 193 4.07 -11.77 10.15
C ARG A 193 3.42 -11.26 11.43
N MET A 194 2.10 -11.24 11.44
CA MET A 194 1.33 -10.84 12.62
C MET A 194 0.40 -11.97 13.06
N TYR A 195 0.49 -12.32 14.35
CA TYR A 195 -0.37 -13.30 14.99
C TYR A 195 -1.12 -12.62 16.14
N ASP A 196 -2.44 -12.71 16.13
CA ASP A 196 -3.31 -12.20 17.19
C ASP A 196 -3.97 -13.37 17.90
N GLU A 197 -4.13 -13.27 19.23
CA GLU A 197 -4.70 -14.35 20.05
C GLU A 197 -6.17 -14.67 19.67
N GLU A 198 -6.91 -13.66 19.20
CA GLU A 198 -8.33 -13.82 18.86
C GLU A 198 -8.54 -14.12 17.38
N MET A 199 -7.72 -13.51 16.50
CA MET A 199 -7.89 -13.57 15.05
C MET A 199 -6.95 -14.58 14.36
N GLY A 200 -5.96 -15.12 15.07
CA GLY A 200 -4.95 -15.97 14.49
C GLY A 200 -3.96 -15.22 13.58
N PHE A 201 -3.54 -15.85 12.48
CA PHE A 201 -2.68 -15.22 11.48
C PHE A 201 -3.45 -14.13 10.71
N ILE A 202 -2.86 -12.94 10.63
CA ILE A 202 -3.37 -11.83 9.84
C ILE A 202 -2.36 -11.55 8.73
N SER A 203 -2.85 -11.52 7.46
CA SER A 203 -2.00 -11.32 6.30
C SER A 203 -1.37 -9.92 6.28
N PRO A 204 -0.09 -9.77 5.87
CA PRO A 204 0.51 -8.46 5.60
C PRO A 204 -0.33 -7.60 4.65
N GLU A 205 -0.94 -8.18 3.64
CA GLU A 205 -1.83 -7.49 2.69
C GLU A 205 -3.06 -6.86 3.37
N GLU A 206 -3.49 -7.38 4.54
CA GLU A 206 -4.59 -6.81 5.30
C GLU A 206 -4.12 -5.74 6.29
N PHE A 207 -3.04 -5.99 7.06
CA PHE A 207 -2.68 -5.09 8.16
C PHE A 207 -1.71 -3.97 7.78
N ILE A 208 -0.83 -4.15 6.79
CA ILE A 208 0.12 -3.09 6.38
C ILE A 208 -0.61 -1.84 5.87
N PRO A 209 -1.60 -1.92 4.97
CA PRO A 209 -2.36 -0.73 4.53
C PRO A 209 -3.09 -0.01 5.68
N ILE A 210 -3.51 -0.76 6.70
CA ILE A 210 -4.15 -0.19 7.90
C ILE A 210 -3.10 0.53 8.76
N ALA A 211 -1.93 -0.11 8.97
CA ALA A 211 -0.83 0.47 9.72
C ALA A 211 -0.26 1.73 9.04
N GLU A 212 -0.18 1.75 7.72
CA GLU A 212 0.19 2.94 6.95
C GLU A 212 -0.81 4.07 7.17
N LYS A 213 -2.10 3.78 7.07
CA LYS A 213 -3.15 4.78 7.19
C LYS A 213 -3.23 5.43 8.57
N ASN A 214 -3.00 4.67 9.64
CA ASN A 214 -3.02 5.19 11.01
C ASN A 214 -1.62 5.60 11.53
N GLY A 215 -0.58 5.53 10.69
CA GLY A 215 0.80 5.92 11.02
C GLY A 215 1.57 4.91 11.87
N LYS A 216 0.98 3.77 12.22
CA LYS A 216 1.63 2.72 13.01
C LYS A 216 2.73 1.99 12.26
N ILE A 217 2.76 2.14 10.94
CA ILE A 217 3.80 1.53 10.10
C ILE A 217 5.20 2.01 10.48
N ILE A 218 5.36 3.24 10.96
CA ILE A 218 6.66 3.79 11.40
C ILE A 218 7.19 2.99 12.60
N GLU A 219 6.34 2.74 13.60
CA GLU A 219 6.70 1.96 14.80
C GLU A 219 6.97 0.49 14.44
N ILE A 220 6.19 -0.06 13.53
CA ILE A 220 6.36 -1.43 12.99
C ILE A 220 7.67 -1.54 12.22
N GLY A 221 7.98 -0.60 11.32
CA GLY A 221 9.20 -0.62 10.52
C GLY A 221 10.46 -0.53 11.39
N GLN A 222 10.47 0.35 12.41
CA GLN A 222 11.55 0.42 13.37
C GLN A 222 11.75 -0.92 14.11
N MET A 223 10.65 -1.58 14.50
CA MET A 223 10.71 -2.88 15.15
C MET A 223 11.25 -3.97 14.22
N VAL A 224 10.86 -3.97 12.94
CA VAL A 224 11.38 -4.90 11.92
C VAL A 224 12.87 -4.69 11.73
N LEU A 225 13.31 -3.45 11.54
CA LEU A 225 14.72 -3.09 11.38
C LEU A 225 15.56 -3.56 12.60
N GLU A 226 15.08 -3.28 13.82
CA GLU A 226 15.76 -3.76 15.04
C GLU A 226 15.79 -5.30 15.12
N SER A 227 14.73 -5.97 14.69
CA SER A 227 14.69 -7.45 14.68
C SER A 227 15.70 -8.03 13.69
N VAL A 228 15.82 -7.45 12.51
CA VAL A 228 16.80 -7.85 11.48
C VAL A 228 18.22 -7.56 11.97
N CYS A 229 18.48 -6.38 12.53
CA CYS A 229 19.81 -6.05 13.07
C CYS A 229 20.20 -6.97 14.23
N ARG A 230 19.27 -7.33 15.12
CA ARG A 230 19.50 -8.31 16.19
C ARG A 230 19.80 -9.72 15.65
N PHE A 231 19.13 -10.12 14.58
CA PHE A 231 19.43 -11.36 13.88
C PHE A 231 20.84 -11.33 13.29
N LEU A 232 21.21 -10.28 12.58
CA LEU A 232 22.53 -10.10 11.97
C LEU A 232 23.66 -10.04 13.03
N GLN A 233 23.40 -9.41 14.18
CA GLN A 233 24.36 -9.37 15.30
C GLN A 233 24.60 -10.76 15.90
N LYS A 234 23.51 -11.55 16.05
CA LYS A 234 23.58 -12.87 16.65
C LYS A 234 24.19 -13.91 15.72
N GLU A 235 23.84 -13.82 14.43
CA GLU A 235 24.23 -14.77 13.41
C GLU A 235 25.14 -14.08 12.38
N ASP A 236 26.37 -14.56 12.28
CA ASP A 236 27.27 -14.15 11.20
C ASP A 236 26.81 -14.79 9.88
N ILE A 237 25.93 -14.09 9.17
CA ILE A 237 25.33 -14.58 7.91
C ILE A 237 26.37 -14.81 6.81
N THR A 238 27.51 -14.13 6.87
CA THR A 238 28.58 -14.26 5.87
C THR A 238 29.21 -15.66 5.88
N LYS A 239 29.20 -16.36 7.02
CA LYS A 239 29.64 -17.76 7.14
C LYS A 239 28.81 -18.72 6.29
N TYR A 240 27.54 -18.37 6.04
CA TYR A 240 26.65 -19.13 5.17
C TYR A 240 26.72 -18.66 3.72
N GLY A 241 27.52 -17.61 3.45
CA GLY A 241 27.69 -17.02 2.13
C GLY A 241 26.55 -16.08 1.72
N LEU A 242 25.79 -15.55 2.70
CA LEU A 242 24.82 -14.49 2.45
C LEU A 242 25.52 -13.13 2.41
N HIS A 243 25.03 -12.27 1.53
CA HIS A 243 25.58 -10.95 1.31
C HIS A 243 24.80 -9.86 2.06
N TYR A 244 23.46 -9.97 2.14
CA TYR A 244 22.60 -8.98 2.78
C TYR A 244 21.23 -9.57 3.14
N ILE A 245 20.50 -8.84 3.97
CA ILE A 245 19.07 -9.06 4.22
C ILE A 245 18.30 -7.85 3.68
N GLU A 246 17.23 -8.11 2.93
CA GLU A 246 16.30 -7.09 2.45
C GLU A 246 15.24 -6.78 3.50
N VAL A 247 14.91 -5.50 3.65
CA VAL A 247 13.87 -5.00 4.55
C VAL A 247 12.98 -4.03 3.78
N ASN A 248 11.70 -4.32 3.77
CA ASN A 248 10.68 -3.48 3.17
C ASN A 248 10.55 -2.14 3.90
N LEU A 249 10.49 -1.05 3.16
CA LEU A 249 10.36 0.31 3.66
C LEU A 249 9.11 0.98 3.06
N SER A 250 8.16 1.34 3.89
CA SER A 250 6.93 1.98 3.43
C SER A 250 7.17 3.42 2.94
N VAL A 251 6.26 3.91 2.08
CA VAL A 251 6.25 5.32 1.64
C VAL A 251 6.27 6.28 2.81
N ILE A 252 5.50 5.99 3.86
CA ILE A 252 5.33 6.86 5.02
C ILE A 252 6.63 6.97 5.81
N GLU A 253 7.38 5.87 5.92
CA GLU A 253 8.71 5.86 6.54
C GLU A 253 9.71 6.63 5.68
N CYS A 254 9.72 6.40 4.36
CA CYS A 254 10.59 7.11 3.43
C CYS A 254 10.46 8.64 3.50
N MET A 255 9.30 9.14 3.91
CA MET A 255 8.98 10.55 4.03
C MET A 255 9.38 11.18 5.37
N GLN A 256 9.90 10.40 6.33
CA GLN A 256 10.35 10.93 7.61
C GLN A 256 11.75 11.52 7.49
N ASP A 257 11.92 12.80 7.79
CA ASP A 257 13.23 13.49 7.75
C ASP A 257 14.25 12.83 8.69
N ILE A 258 13.78 12.16 9.75
CA ILE A 258 14.62 11.50 10.75
C ILE A 258 15.06 10.10 10.34
N LEU A 259 14.51 9.52 9.27
CA LEU A 259 14.76 8.13 8.87
C LEU A 259 16.26 7.79 8.72
N PRO A 260 17.10 8.60 8.04
CA PRO A 260 18.54 8.28 7.93
C PRO A 260 19.23 8.18 9.29
N GLU A 261 18.87 9.05 10.23
CA GLU A 261 19.46 9.06 11.58
C GLU A 261 18.99 7.86 12.41
N GLU A 262 17.73 7.45 12.27
CA GLU A 262 17.19 6.26 12.95
C GLU A 262 17.85 4.98 12.44
N ILE A 263 18.03 4.83 11.11
CA ILE A 263 18.75 3.70 10.53
C ILE A 263 20.19 3.68 11.05
N LYS A 264 20.89 4.82 10.99
CA LYS A 264 22.26 4.94 11.49
C LYS A 264 22.39 4.50 12.95
N LYS A 265 21.54 5.03 13.83
CA LYS A 265 21.52 4.68 15.26
C LYS A 265 21.27 3.19 15.48
N THR A 266 20.38 2.61 14.68
CA THR A 266 20.06 1.18 14.79
C THR A 266 21.26 0.32 14.37
N LEU A 267 21.91 0.64 13.23
CA LEU A 267 23.12 -0.06 12.78
C LEU A 267 24.26 0.06 13.80
N GLU A 268 24.50 1.26 14.34
CA GLU A 268 25.49 1.50 15.39
C GLU A 268 25.18 0.74 16.68
N LYS A 269 23.91 0.76 17.13
CA LYS A 269 23.45 0.03 18.34
C LYS A 269 23.73 -1.46 18.30
N TYR A 270 23.57 -2.08 17.13
CA TYR A 270 23.77 -3.52 16.94
C TYR A 270 25.12 -3.86 16.31
N GLU A 271 25.97 -2.86 16.05
CA GLU A 271 27.31 -3.03 15.44
C GLU A 271 27.23 -3.75 14.06
N ILE A 272 26.25 -3.39 13.23
CA ILE A 272 26.01 -4.02 11.93
C ILE A 272 26.74 -3.26 10.82
N ASP A 273 27.47 -4.01 9.97
CA ASP A 273 27.99 -3.46 8.71
C ASP A 273 26.80 -3.05 7.81
N PRO A 274 26.71 -1.76 7.41
CA PRO A 274 25.63 -1.27 6.56
C PRO A 274 25.44 -2.06 5.25
N GLN A 275 26.50 -2.68 4.72
CA GLN A 275 26.44 -3.49 3.50
C GLN A 275 25.60 -4.76 3.65
N LEU A 276 25.37 -5.22 4.89
CA LEU A 276 24.51 -6.38 5.19
C LEU A 276 23.01 -6.03 5.15
N LEU A 277 22.65 -4.76 4.96
CA LEU A 277 21.28 -4.29 4.87
C LEU A 277 20.96 -3.77 3.46
N ASN A 278 19.86 -4.23 2.90
CA ASN A 278 19.24 -3.68 1.69
C ASN A 278 17.84 -3.20 2.05
N LEU A 279 17.46 -2.00 1.62
CA LEU A 279 16.14 -1.44 1.84
C LEU A 279 15.32 -1.49 0.55
N GLU A 280 14.11 -1.99 0.67
CA GLU A 280 13.24 -2.27 -0.45
C GLU A 280 12.09 -1.26 -0.51
N ILE A 281 11.93 -0.61 -1.67
CA ILE A 281 10.94 0.44 -1.89
C ILE A 281 10.11 0.07 -3.11
N THR A 282 8.78 0.05 -2.96
CA THR A 282 7.88 -0.27 -4.07
C THR A 282 7.77 0.89 -5.08
N GLU A 283 7.43 0.55 -6.33
CA GLU A 283 7.20 1.53 -7.40
C GLU A 283 6.15 2.58 -7.01
N THR A 284 5.08 2.16 -6.33
CA THR A 284 3.99 3.04 -5.89
C THR A 284 4.46 4.09 -4.88
N ALA A 285 5.44 3.75 -4.04
CA ALA A 285 6.05 4.64 -3.07
C ALA A 285 6.71 5.86 -3.73
N LEU A 286 7.33 5.66 -4.88
CA LEU A 286 8.10 6.69 -5.59
C LEU A 286 7.23 7.81 -6.18
N ALA A 287 5.96 7.54 -6.46
CA ALA A 287 5.06 8.50 -7.10
C ALA A 287 4.64 9.67 -6.20
N GLN A 288 4.75 9.54 -4.87
CA GLN A 288 4.10 10.45 -3.92
C GLN A 288 4.95 11.64 -3.45
N SER A 289 6.30 11.54 -3.35
CA SER A 289 7.13 12.71 -3.00
C SER A 289 8.61 12.53 -3.37
N LYS A 290 9.10 13.42 -4.26
CA LYS A 290 10.39 13.25 -4.92
C LYS A 290 11.60 13.77 -4.13
N ALA A 291 11.47 14.86 -3.38
CA ALA A 291 12.63 15.56 -2.81
C ALA A 291 13.13 14.95 -1.49
N ILE A 292 12.24 14.73 -0.53
CA ILE A 292 12.59 14.15 0.78
C ILE A 292 13.07 12.71 0.62
N LEU A 293 12.34 11.91 -0.17
CA LEU A 293 12.71 10.53 -0.47
C LEU A 293 14.11 10.44 -1.07
N ALA A 294 14.39 11.24 -2.12
CA ALA A 294 15.69 11.22 -2.80
C ALA A 294 16.84 11.62 -1.86
N ASP A 295 16.62 12.62 -1.00
CA ASP A 295 17.63 13.05 -0.02
C ASP A 295 17.86 11.99 1.06
N ASN A 296 16.81 11.36 1.57
CA ASN A 296 16.92 10.26 2.52
C ASN A 296 17.66 9.07 1.93
N MET A 297 17.28 8.64 0.71
CA MET A 297 17.97 7.55 0.02
C MET A 297 19.45 7.83 -0.20
N ARG A 298 19.80 9.06 -0.61
CA ARG A 298 21.20 9.46 -0.80
C ARG A 298 21.99 9.36 0.54
N LYS A 299 21.46 9.94 1.62
CA LYS A 299 22.10 9.89 2.95
C LYS A 299 22.30 8.46 3.45
N ILE A 300 21.31 7.60 3.25
CA ILE A 300 21.35 6.19 3.67
C ILE A 300 22.36 5.42 2.79
N SER A 301 22.40 5.65 1.47
CA SER A 301 23.39 5.04 0.58
C SER A 301 24.82 5.47 0.90
N GLU A 302 25.04 6.71 1.31
CA GLU A 302 26.34 7.22 1.76
C GLU A 302 26.88 6.49 3.00
N MET A 303 25.99 5.85 3.79
CA MET A 303 26.38 4.99 4.92
C MET A 303 26.82 3.59 4.48
N GLY A 304 26.52 3.18 3.24
CA GLY A 304 26.80 1.85 2.69
C GLY A 304 25.59 0.92 2.58
N VAL A 305 24.40 1.34 2.99
CA VAL A 305 23.14 0.59 2.81
C VAL A 305 22.72 0.66 1.34
N SER A 306 22.32 -0.46 0.77
CA SER A 306 21.83 -0.53 -0.63
C SER A 306 20.30 -0.44 -0.70
N PHE A 307 19.80 -0.16 -1.91
CA PHE A 307 18.36 -0.08 -2.18
C PHE A 307 17.94 -1.01 -3.31
N SER A 308 16.78 -1.65 -3.14
CA SER A 308 16.07 -2.39 -4.17
C SER A 308 14.77 -1.67 -4.55
N LEU A 309 14.49 -1.65 -5.85
CA LEU A 309 13.20 -1.24 -6.39
C LEU A 309 12.30 -2.46 -6.49
N ASP A 310 11.19 -2.45 -5.76
CA ASP A 310 10.23 -3.55 -5.72
C ASP A 310 9.00 -3.34 -6.60
N ASP A 311 8.27 -4.43 -6.87
CA ASP A 311 7.04 -4.47 -7.68
C ASP A 311 7.22 -3.89 -9.10
N TYR A 312 8.43 -3.99 -9.70
CA TYR A 312 8.68 -3.43 -11.03
C TYR A 312 7.71 -4.01 -12.06
N GLY A 313 6.96 -3.08 -12.69
CA GLY A 313 6.02 -3.36 -13.77
C GLY A 313 4.56 -3.46 -13.37
N THR A 314 4.22 -3.19 -12.11
CA THR A 314 2.84 -3.14 -11.62
C THR A 314 2.23 -1.73 -11.67
N GLY A 315 3.04 -0.68 -11.87
CA GLY A 315 2.65 0.71 -11.74
C GLY A 315 3.07 1.64 -12.88
N TYR A 316 3.35 2.92 -12.58
CA TYR A 316 3.55 4.00 -13.53
C TYR A 316 5.02 4.40 -13.67
N SER A 317 5.55 4.39 -14.92
CA SER A 317 6.74 5.14 -15.37
C SER A 317 8.00 5.10 -14.48
N THR A 318 8.44 3.95 -14.07
CA THR A 318 9.56 3.68 -13.14
C THR A 318 10.95 4.05 -13.70
N ILE A 319 11.10 4.12 -15.02
CA ILE A 319 12.40 4.35 -15.67
C ILE A 319 13.08 5.65 -15.17
N THR A 320 12.29 6.71 -14.97
CA THR A 320 12.84 7.99 -14.46
C THR A 320 13.46 7.84 -13.06
N TYR A 321 12.85 7.04 -12.20
CA TYR A 321 13.35 6.80 -10.85
C TYR A 321 14.61 5.94 -10.85
N MET A 322 14.65 4.90 -11.69
CA MET A 322 15.83 4.07 -11.90
C MET A 322 17.03 4.89 -12.39
N MET A 323 16.80 5.95 -13.18
CA MET A 323 17.86 6.85 -13.67
C MET A 323 18.34 7.86 -12.62
N THR A 324 17.55 8.18 -11.59
CA THR A 324 17.80 9.33 -10.71
C THR A 324 18.02 8.95 -9.25
N LEU A 325 17.59 7.78 -8.81
CA LEU A 325 17.72 7.30 -7.45
C LEU A 325 18.76 6.18 -7.34
N PRO A 326 19.41 6.01 -6.18
CA PRO A 326 20.55 5.10 -6.02
C PRO A 326 20.10 3.64 -5.82
N PHE A 327 19.30 3.12 -6.74
CA PHE A 327 18.94 1.71 -6.73
C PHE A 327 20.10 0.85 -7.23
N ARG A 328 20.38 -0.23 -6.53
CA ARG A 328 21.32 -1.27 -6.93
C ARG A 328 20.62 -2.44 -7.60
N ILE A 329 19.43 -2.81 -7.10
CA ILE A 329 18.68 -4.00 -7.48
C ILE A 329 17.29 -3.59 -7.97
N VAL A 330 16.78 -4.31 -8.97
CA VAL A 330 15.38 -4.20 -9.45
C VAL A 330 14.72 -5.56 -9.30
N LYS A 331 13.61 -5.63 -8.57
CA LYS A 331 12.80 -6.83 -8.38
C LYS A 331 11.65 -6.83 -9.37
N ILE A 332 11.68 -7.75 -10.32
CA ILE A 332 10.62 -7.94 -11.32
C ILE A 332 9.50 -8.74 -10.67
N ASP A 333 8.30 -8.14 -10.61
CA ASP A 333 7.13 -8.74 -9.98
C ASP A 333 6.69 -10.04 -10.68
N LYS A 334 6.18 -10.96 -9.88
CA LYS A 334 5.65 -12.26 -10.31
C LYS A 334 4.60 -12.18 -11.42
N SER A 335 3.81 -11.10 -11.47
CA SER A 335 2.75 -10.94 -12.49
C SER A 335 3.33 -10.86 -13.90
N ILE A 336 4.46 -10.19 -14.08
CA ILE A 336 5.19 -10.15 -15.35
C ILE A 336 5.72 -11.53 -15.70
N LEU A 337 6.36 -12.20 -14.73
CA LEU A 337 6.89 -13.55 -14.92
C LEU A 337 5.80 -14.52 -15.34
N TRP A 338 4.72 -14.61 -14.58
CA TRP A 338 3.64 -15.57 -14.86
C TRP A 338 2.97 -15.28 -16.19
N SER A 339 2.66 -14.00 -16.47
CA SER A 339 2.10 -13.61 -17.78
C SER A 339 3.01 -13.97 -18.95
N SER A 340 4.35 -13.95 -18.75
CA SER A 340 5.31 -14.28 -19.80
C SER A 340 5.28 -15.74 -20.24
N PHE A 341 4.87 -16.64 -19.38
CA PHE A 341 4.68 -18.06 -19.71
C PHE A 341 3.34 -18.35 -20.43
N GLU A 342 2.40 -17.41 -20.36
CA GLU A 342 1.08 -17.55 -20.99
C GLU A 342 0.97 -16.76 -22.32
N ASN A 343 1.79 -15.71 -22.50
CA ASN A 343 1.65 -14.75 -23.59
C ASN A 343 3.02 -14.33 -24.16
N GLU A 344 3.20 -14.52 -25.46
CA GLU A 344 4.44 -14.17 -26.17
C GLU A 344 4.82 -12.66 -26.05
N ARG A 345 3.82 -11.76 -26.07
CA ARG A 345 4.07 -10.31 -25.88
C ARG A 345 4.58 -10.00 -24.48
N ALA A 346 4.08 -10.70 -23.47
CA ALA A 346 4.58 -10.55 -22.11
C ALA A 346 6.01 -11.09 -21.96
N MET A 347 6.35 -12.19 -22.67
CA MET A 347 7.73 -12.68 -22.73
C MET A 347 8.66 -11.65 -23.40
N ILE A 348 8.25 -11.01 -24.50
CA ILE A 348 9.02 -9.93 -25.11
C ILE A 348 9.23 -8.77 -24.13
N ALA A 349 8.19 -8.38 -23.38
CA ALA A 349 8.29 -7.32 -22.38
C ALA A 349 9.26 -7.70 -21.24
N LEU A 350 9.19 -8.92 -20.72
CA LEU A 350 10.12 -9.43 -19.71
C LEU A 350 11.57 -9.37 -20.22
N CYS A 351 11.84 -9.89 -21.43
CA CYS A 351 13.17 -9.86 -22.02
C CYS A 351 13.68 -8.42 -22.22
N ALA A 352 12.84 -7.52 -22.68
CA ALA A 352 13.19 -6.10 -22.85
C ALA A 352 13.52 -5.43 -21.52
N SER A 353 12.73 -5.70 -20.47
CA SER A 353 12.98 -5.19 -19.12
C SER A 353 14.30 -5.70 -18.55
N ILE A 354 14.57 -7.01 -18.64
CA ILE A 354 15.84 -7.60 -18.20
C ILE A 354 17.02 -6.93 -18.91
N ASN A 355 16.97 -6.81 -20.23
CA ASN A 355 18.05 -6.17 -21.01
C ASN A 355 18.26 -4.70 -20.61
N MET A 356 17.18 -3.94 -20.48
CA MET A 356 17.24 -2.52 -20.08
C MET A 356 17.87 -2.36 -18.69
N ILE A 357 17.43 -3.14 -17.70
CA ILE A 357 17.94 -3.07 -16.32
C ILE A 357 19.45 -3.38 -16.30
N LYS A 358 19.88 -4.39 -17.06
CA LYS A 358 21.31 -4.74 -17.20
C LYS A 358 22.15 -3.66 -17.84
N GLU A 359 21.67 -3.05 -18.93
CA GLU A 359 22.37 -1.95 -19.60
C GLU A 359 22.50 -0.72 -18.67
N MET A 360 21.63 -0.59 -17.67
CA MET A 360 21.73 0.41 -16.60
C MET A 360 22.70 0.01 -15.48
N ASN A 361 23.40 -1.14 -15.59
CA ASN A 361 24.30 -1.69 -14.57
C ASN A 361 23.62 -1.96 -13.21
N MET A 362 22.35 -2.38 -13.23
CA MET A 362 21.61 -2.81 -12.03
C MET A 362 21.50 -4.34 -12.01
N GLU A 363 21.42 -4.89 -10.82
CA GLU A 363 21.19 -6.32 -10.58
C GLU A 363 19.69 -6.62 -10.62
N ILE A 364 19.32 -7.85 -11.02
CA ILE A 364 17.93 -8.25 -11.22
C ILE A 364 17.57 -9.40 -10.28
N VAL A 365 16.54 -9.21 -9.48
CA VAL A 365 15.79 -10.29 -8.81
C VAL A 365 14.51 -10.53 -9.60
N VAL A 366 14.15 -11.78 -9.89
CA VAL A 366 12.84 -12.14 -10.43
C VAL A 366 12.06 -12.92 -9.39
N GLU A 367 10.88 -12.40 -9.06
CA GLU A 367 10.01 -12.98 -8.04
C GLU A 367 9.03 -14.00 -8.60
N GLY A 368 8.41 -14.77 -7.69
CA GLY A 368 7.35 -15.71 -8.03
C GLY A 368 7.80 -16.93 -8.83
N VAL A 369 9.07 -17.32 -8.71
CA VAL A 369 9.58 -18.54 -9.36
C VAL A 369 9.02 -19.76 -8.66
N GLU A 370 8.14 -20.51 -9.35
CA GLU A 370 7.45 -21.69 -8.79
C GLU A 370 7.87 -23.01 -9.41
N SER A 371 8.60 -22.98 -10.55
CA SER A 371 9.00 -24.19 -11.24
C SER A 371 10.47 -24.16 -11.70
N ARG A 372 11.02 -25.38 -11.92
CA ARG A 372 12.35 -25.54 -12.52
C ARG A 372 12.43 -24.90 -13.92
N GLU A 373 11.38 -25.04 -14.71
CA GLU A 373 11.31 -24.45 -16.06
C GLU A 373 11.45 -22.94 -16.02
N MET A 374 10.73 -22.25 -15.10
CA MET A 374 10.87 -20.79 -14.90
C MET A 374 12.30 -20.44 -14.52
N ALA A 375 12.90 -21.15 -13.54
CA ALA A 375 14.24 -20.88 -13.09
C ALA A 375 15.29 -21.07 -14.22
N GLN A 376 15.18 -22.14 -15.02
CA GLN A 376 16.06 -22.38 -16.17
C GLN A 376 15.92 -21.27 -17.22
N LYS A 377 14.69 -20.87 -17.54
CA LYS A 377 14.44 -19.80 -18.51
C LYS A 377 15.04 -18.48 -18.06
N LEU A 378 14.84 -18.08 -16.81
CA LEU A 378 15.39 -16.85 -16.24
C LEU A 378 16.93 -16.87 -16.18
N THR A 379 17.51 -18.03 -15.87
CA THR A 379 18.96 -18.24 -15.94
C THR A 379 19.49 -18.01 -17.36
N GLN A 380 18.80 -18.53 -18.38
CA GLN A 380 19.18 -18.32 -19.80
C GLN A 380 19.02 -16.86 -20.23
N LEU A 381 18.04 -16.14 -19.69
CA LEU A 381 17.85 -14.70 -19.91
C LEU A 381 18.88 -13.86 -19.17
N GLY A 382 19.67 -14.50 -18.28
CA GLY A 382 20.78 -13.89 -17.58
C GLY A 382 20.35 -13.07 -16.39
N CYS A 383 19.27 -13.39 -15.71
CA CYS A 383 18.92 -12.81 -14.41
C CYS A 383 19.98 -13.14 -13.37
N ASP A 384 20.19 -12.23 -12.41
CA ASP A 384 21.22 -12.39 -11.39
C ASP A 384 20.71 -13.21 -10.22
N TYR A 385 19.48 -12.96 -9.78
CA TYR A 385 18.86 -13.56 -8.62
C TYR A 385 17.43 -14.03 -8.89
N LEU A 386 17.00 -15.07 -8.18
CA LEU A 386 15.69 -15.68 -8.30
C LEU A 386 15.07 -15.87 -6.92
N GLN A 387 13.79 -15.53 -6.78
CA GLN A 387 13.04 -15.71 -5.54
C GLN A 387 11.68 -16.35 -5.84
N GLY A 388 11.28 -17.30 -5.01
CA GLY A 388 9.99 -17.96 -5.17
C GLY A 388 9.86 -19.28 -4.45
N TYR A 389 8.66 -19.85 -4.49
CA TYR A 389 8.33 -21.08 -3.78
C TYR A 389 9.04 -22.33 -4.32
N TYR A 390 9.61 -22.25 -5.50
CA TYR A 390 10.49 -23.29 -6.00
C TYR A 390 11.73 -23.48 -5.13
N PHE A 391 12.28 -22.40 -4.59
CA PHE A 391 13.42 -22.44 -3.68
C PHE A 391 12.99 -22.62 -2.25
N SER A 392 12.16 -21.73 -1.74
CA SER A 392 11.59 -21.81 -0.40
C SER A 392 10.44 -20.82 -0.23
N LYS A 393 9.47 -21.18 0.62
CA LYS A 393 8.55 -20.22 1.23
C LYS A 393 9.27 -19.41 2.30
N PRO A 394 8.72 -18.26 2.74
CA PRO A 394 9.22 -17.56 3.92
C PRO A 394 9.32 -18.47 5.14
N LEU A 395 10.44 -18.45 5.83
CA LEU A 395 10.78 -19.33 6.95
C LEU A 395 10.98 -18.54 8.25
N PRO A 396 10.51 -19.02 9.40
CA PRO A 396 10.91 -18.47 10.68
C PRO A 396 12.42 -18.65 10.90
N VAL A 397 13.04 -17.77 11.70
CA VAL A 397 14.51 -17.67 11.91
C VAL A 397 15.20 -19.03 12.03
N ASN A 398 14.73 -19.90 12.92
CA ASN A 398 15.39 -21.19 13.16
C ASN A 398 15.41 -22.09 11.92
N LYS A 399 14.31 -22.13 11.17
CA LYS A 399 14.21 -22.90 9.92
C LYS A 399 15.01 -22.25 8.79
N PHE A 400 15.09 -20.92 8.78
CA PHE A 400 15.91 -20.21 7.82
C PHE A 400 17.40 -20.54 8.02
N ILE A 401 17.90 -20.48 9.26
CA ILE A 401 19.28 -20.87 9.59
C ILE A 401 19.56 -22.33 9.17
N GLU A 402 18.63 -23.25 9.45
CA GLU A 402 18.75 -24.62 9.00
C GLU A 402 18.83 -24.75 7.48
N CYS A 403 18.00 -23.99 6.75
CA CYS A 403 17.99 -23.97 5.29
C CYS A 403 19.33 -23.50 4.72
N ILE A 404 19.83 -22.34 5.17
CA ILE A 404 21.09 -21.78 4.65
C ILE A 404 22.32 -22.60 5.09
N SER A 405 22.28 -23.25 6.26
CA SER A 405 23.36 -24.12 6.71
C SER A 405 23.54 -25.38 5.85
N LYS A 406 22.44 -25.91 5.33
CA LYS A 406 22.44 -27.05 4.41
C LYS A 406 22.86 -26.68 3.00
N ASN A 407 22.75 -25.38 2.69
CA ASN A 407 23.02 -24.75 1.38
C ASN A 407 22.56 -25.66 0.21
N PRO A 408 21.23 -25.85 0.04
CA PRO A 408 20.70 -26.75 -0.95
C PRO A 408 21.16 -26.31 -2.34
N ILE A 409 21.87 -27.19 -3.04
CA ILE A 409 22.30 -26.97 -4.42
C ILE A 409 21.08 -27.23 -5.31
N PHE A 410 20.53 -26.18 -5.88
CA PHE A 410 19.50 -26.29 -6.92
C PHE A 410 20.23 -26.45 -8.25
N LEU A 411 20.52 -27.69 -8.65
CA LEU A 411 21.15 -27.97 -9.94
C LEU A 411 20.13 -27.76 -11.06
N PHE A 412 20.33 -26.73 -11.83
CA PHE A 412 19.72 -26.56 -13.15
C PHE A 412 20.64 -27.26 -14.16
N ASP A 413 20.68 -28.60 -14.14
CA ASP A 413 21.52 -29.33 -15.08
C ASP A 413 21.16 -28.96 -16.51
N LYS A 414 22.20 -28.64 -17.29
CA LYS A 414 22.14 -28.57 -18.74
C LYS A 414 21.82 -29.97 -19.23
N GLU A 415 20.64 -30.20 -19.83
CA GLU A 415 20.48 -31.19 -20.88
C GLU A 415 20.99 -30.63 -22.22
#